data_e6a4d567704fa3cb7912a2338c8234d3
#
_entry.id   e6a4d567704fa3cb7912a2338c8234d3
#
_cell.length_a   1.000
_cell.length_b   1.000
_cell.length_c   1.000
_cell.angle_alpha   90.00
_cell.angle_beta   90.00
_cell.angle_gamma   90.00
#
_symmetry.space_group_name_H-M   'P 1'
#
loop_
_entity.id
_entity.type
_entity.pdbx_description
1 polymer ?
#
loop_
_entity_poly.entity_id
_entity_poly.type
_entity_poly.pdbx_seq_one_letter_code
_entity_poly.pdbx_strand_id
1 'polypeptide(L)'
;MPILTLLLVIIISSCAPIKYSHDYFLDCEEKYSDFKSLSSCAFEEIKKDCEDKPDCKLKSKRFVKVIERLQLMVNNEEISDNEAMFRYLNLIDIEISKNNDFKYSYYPKYYNDYYSRRMLPIYLRNNFY
;
A
#
# COMPACT_ATOMS: atom_id res chain seq x y z
N MET A 1 -12.48 -23.34 -39.54
CA MET A 1 -11.92 -23.79 -38.27
C MET A 1 -10.95 -22.80 -37.62
N PRO A 2 -10.15 -21.94 -38.32
CA PRO A 2 -9.23 -21.01 -37.63
C PRO A 2 -9.92 -19.83 -36.94
N ILE A 3 -11.11 -19.43 -37.35
CA ILE A 3 -11.85 -18.27 -36.78
C ILE A 3 -12.41 -18.57 -35.38
N LEU A 4 -12.80 -19.82 -35.12
CA LEU A 4 -13.36 -20.26 -33.83
C LEU A 4 -12.30 -20.28 -32.71
N THR A 5 -11.07 -20.63 -33.06
CA THR A 5 -9.93 -20.63 -32.12
C THR A 5 -9.47 -19.22 -31.77
N LEU A 6 -9.57 -18.28 -32.71
CA LEU A 6 -9.22 -16.89 -32.47
C LEU A 6 -10.20 -16.20 -31.51
N LEU A 7 -11.50 -16.52 -31.61
CA LEU A 7 -12.55 -16.02 -30.72
C LEU A 7 -12.40 -16.53 -29.26
N LEU A 8 -11.92 -17.77 -29.09
CA LEU A 8 -11.71 -18.35 -27.76
C LEU A 8 -10.58 -17.67 -26.98
N VAL A 9 -9.53 -17.19 -27.67
CA VAL A 9 -8.37 -16.51 -27.05
C VAL A 9 -8.75 -15.12 -26.51
N ILE A 10 -9.70 -14.43 -27.13
CA ILE A 10 -10.11 -13.08 -26.73
C ILE A 10 -10.92 -13.08 -25.42
N ILE A 11 -11.62 -14.18 -25.11
CA ILE A 11 -12.49 -14.25 -23.91
C ILE A 11 -11.69 -14.47 -22.61
N ILE A 12 -10.45 -14.94 -22.68
CA ILE A 12 -9.63 -15.25 -21.50
C ILE A 12 -8.94 -14.00 -20.92
N SER A 13 -8.94 -12.88 -21.65
CA SER A 13 -8.15 -11.67 -21.31
C SER A 13 -8.82 -10.70 -20.33
N SER A 14 -10.03 -10.97 -19.84
CA SER A 14 -10.81 -9.91 -19.14
C SER A 14 -10.97 -10.07 -17.64
N CYS A 15 -10.33 -11.04 -17.00
CA CYS A 15 -10.33 -11.15 -15.54
C CYS A 15 -9.00 -10.71 -14.93
N ALA A 16 -8.67 -9.41 -15.04
CA ALA A 16 -7.63 -8.86 -14.18
C ALA A 16 -8.12 -8.90 -12.72
N PRO A 17 -7.36 -9.48 -11.79
CA PRO A 17 -7.75 -9.51 -10.38
C PRO A 17 -7.91 -8.07 -9.86
N ILE A 18 -8.97 -7.83 -9.08
CA ILE A 18 -9.19 -6.53 -8.46
C ILE A 18 -8.07 -6.28 -7.45
N LYS A 19 -7.21 -5.29 -7.73
CA LYS A 19 -6.13 -4.89 -6.86
C LYS A 19 -6.68 -4.09 -5.67
N TYR A 20 -6.24 -4.40 -4.47
CA TYR A 20 -6.59 -3.62 -3.27
C TYR A 20 -5.72 -2.36 -3.18
N SER A 21 -6.22 -1.32 -2.54
CA SER A 21 -5.46 -0.08 -2.36
C SER A 21 -4.12 -0.32 -1.64
N HIS A 22 -4.11 -1.18 -0.63
CA HIS A 22 -2.90 -1.47 0.13
C HIS A 22 -1.82 -2.21 -0.67
N ASP A 23 -2.18 -2.94 -1.72
CA ASP A 23 -1.20 -3.62 -2.59
C ASP A 23 -0.25 -2.63 -3.26
N TYR A 24 -0.74 -1.46 -3.68
CA TYR A 24 0.10 -0.41 -4.26
C TYR A 24 1.12 0.14 -3.27
N PHE A 25 0.70 0.28 -2.01
CA PHE A 25 1.60 0.75 -0.95
C PHE A 25 2.65 -0.30 -0.61
N LEU A 26 2.29 -1.58 -0.56
CA LEU A 26 3.24 -2.69 -0.35
C LEU A 26 4.27 -2.78 -1.48
N ASP A 27 3.84 -2.67 -2.74
CA ASP A 27 4.74 -2.68 -3.90
C ASP A 27 5.74 -1.50 -3.85
N CYS A 28 5.32 -0.34 -3.34
CA CYS A 28 6.18 0.83 -3.19
C CYS A 28 7.07 0.76 -1.93
N GLU A 29 6.64 0.07 -0.87
CA GLU A 29 7.43 -0.16 0.35
C GLU A 29 8.69 -0.96 0.06
N GLU A 30 8.67 -1.86 -0.91
CA GLU A 30 9.88 -2.57 -1.36
C GLU A 30 10.94 -1.65 -1.97
N LYS A 31 10.53 -0.48 -2.50
CA LYS A 31 11.39 0.46 -3.22
C LYS A 31 11.85 1.63 -2.35
N TYR A 32 11.02 2.06 -1.41
CA TYR A 32 11.24 3.28 -0.63
C TYR A 32 11.14 3.02 0.86
N SER A 33 12.09 3.58 1.62
CA SER A 33 12.17 3.42 3.07
C SER A 33 11.62 4.61 3.86
N ASP A 34 11.26 5.70 3.18
CA ASP A 34 10.67 6.90 3.76
C ASP A 34 9.19 7.03 3.34
N PHE A 35 8.38 7.58 4.23
CA PHE A 35 6.93 7.67 4.02
C PHE A 35 6.56 8.57 2.84
N LYS A 36 7.28 9.68 2.66
CA LYS A 36 6.98 10.65 1.60
C LYS A 36 7.16 10.03 0.21
N SER A 37 8.28 9.37 -0.04
CA SER A 37 8.56 8.71 -1.32
C SER A 37 7.65 7.50 -1.54
N LEU A 38 7.43 6.68 -0.51
CA LEU A 38 6.53 5.53 -0.55
C LEU A 38 5.10 5.95 -0.90
N SER A 39 4.55 6.93 -0.20
CA SER A 39 3.16 7.38 -0.43
C SER A 39 2.99 8.03 -1.80
N SER A 40 3.96 8.83 -2.25
CA SER A 40 3.94 9.43 -3.59
C SER A 40 3.95 8.37 -4.68
N CYS A 41 4.82 7.36 -4.58
CA CYS A 41 4.86 6.22 -5.49
C CYS A 41 3.50 5.51 -5.57
N ALA A 42 2.91 5.17 -4.42
CA ALA A 42 1.64 4.45 -4.38
C ALA A 42 0.49 5.26 -5.00
N PHE A 43 0.42 6.57 -4.74
CA PHE A 43 -0.61 7.43 -5.33
C PHE A 43 -0.43 7.60 -6.84
N GLU A 44 0.79 7.68 -7.35
CA GLU A 44 1.06 7.72 -8.79
C GLU A 44 0.63 6.42 -9.48
N GLU A 45 0.92 5.26 -8.89
CA GLU A 45 0.49 3.96 -9.44
C GLU A 45 -1.03 3.81 -9.40
N ILE A 46 -1.70 4.21 -8.31
CA ILE A 46 -3.15 4.23 -8.20
C ILE A 46 -3.76 5.14 -9.29
N LYS A 47 -3.22 6.35 -9.44
CA LYS A 47 -3.70 7.30 -10.46
C LYS A 47 -3.58 6.71 -11.86
N LYS A 48 -2.42 6.17 -12.20
CA LYS A 48 -2.15 5.55 -13.49
C LYS A 48 -3.12 4.40 -13.81
N ASP A 49 -3.39 3.53 -12.83
CA ASP A 49 -4.29 2.38 -13.01
C ASP A 49 -5.77 2.79 -13.10
N CYS A 50 -6.13 3.97 -12.55
CA CYS A 50 -7.50 4.45 -12.45
C CYS A 50 -7.87 5.58 -13.43
N GLU A 51 -6.91 6.24 -14.06
CA GLU A 51 -7.12 7.46 -14.85
C GLU A 51 -8.09 7.25 -16.03
N ASP A 52 -8.07 6.06 -16.64
CA ASP A 52 -8.91 5.71 -17.79
C ASP A 52 -10.11 4.81 -17.46
N LYS A 53 -10.37 4.55 -16.17
CA LYS A 53 -11.40 3.62 -15.74
C LYS A 53 -12.43 4.30 -14.86
N PRO A 54 -13.60 4.71 -15.40
CA PRO A 54 -14.67 5.36 -14.62
C PRO A 54 -15.19 4.47 -13.49
N ASP A 55 -14.97 3.15 -13.58
CA ASP A 55 -15.35 2.16 -12.59
C ASP A 55 -14.20 1.70 -11.69
N CYS A 56 -13.10 2.46 -11.62
CA CYS A 56 -11.98 2.14 -10.73
C CYS A 56 -12.43 2.17 -9.25
N LYS A 57 -13.06 1.08 -8.84
CA LYS A 57 -13.50 0.88 -7.46
C LYS A 57 -12.33 0.33 -6.66
N LEU A 58 -11.49 1.22 -6.14
CA LEU A 58 -10.51 0.82 -5.15
C LEU A 58 -11.23 0.25 -3.93
N LYS A 59 -10.93 -0.99 -3.59
CA LYS A 59 -11.28 -1.50 -2.27
C LYS A 59 -10.48 -0.72 -1.22
N SER A 60 -11.09 -0.46 -0.07
CA SER A 60 -10.42 0.28 1.02
C SER A 60 -10.19 1.77 0.78
N LYS A 61 -11.17 2.46 0.21
CA LYS A 61 -11.14 3.93 0.04
C LYS A 61 -10.82 4.70 1.34
N ARG A 62 -11.23 4.15 2.50
CA ARG A 62 -10.94 4.76 3.80
C ARG A 62 -9.46 4.75 4.12
N PHE A 63 -8.76 3.65 3.84
CA PHE A 63 -7.33 3.53 4.00
C PHE A 63 -6.59 4.61 3.18
N VAL A 64 -6.92 4.73 1.89
CA VAL A 64 -6.33 5.75 1.00
C VAL A 64 -6.50 7.16 1.58
N LYS A 65 -7.71 7.52 2.03
CA LYS A 65 -7.97 8.85 2.63
C LYS A 65 -7.16 9.13 3.89
N VAL A 66 -6.91 8.11 4.72
CA VAL A 66 -6.09 8.28 5.92
C VAL A 66 -4.62 8.51 5.53
N ILE A 67 -4.13 7.78 4.52
CA ILE A 67 -2.75 7.98 4.03
C ILE A 67 -2.59 9.35 3.36
N GLU A 68 -3.56 9.81 2.57
CA GLU A 68 -3.57 11.17 2.01
C GLU A 68 -3.44 12.23 3.13
N ARG A 69 -4.18 12.04 4.23
CA ARG A 69 -4.08 12.95 5.37
C ARG A 69 -2.71 12.92 6.04
N LEU A 70 -2.12 11.74 6.22
CA LEU A 70 -0.75 11.63 6.74
C LEU A 70 0.25 12.35 5.82
N GLN A 71 0.12 12.22 4.51
CA GLN A 71 0.98 12.91 3.55
C GLN A 71 0.85 14.44 3.66
N LEU A 72 -0.37 14.95 3.83
CA LEU A 72 -0.60 16.38 4.08
C LEU A 72 0.06 16.84 5.39
N MET A 73 -0.06 16.06 6.47
CA MET A 73 0.55 16.40 7.76
C MET A 73 2.08 16.44 7.67
N VAL A 74 2.70 15.53 6.91
CA VAL A 74 4.16 15.57 6.66
C VAL A 74 4.54 16.79 5.82
N ASN A 75 3.78 17.08 4.76
CA ASN A 75 4.06 18.22 3.89
C ASN A 75 3.90 19.57 4.62
N ASN A 76 3.01 19.65 5.59
CA ASN A 76 2.80 20.82 6.44
C ASN A 76 3.73 20.87 7.66
N GLU A 77 4.67 19.93 7.78
CA GLU A 77 5.59 19.81 8.92
C GLU A 77 4.89 19.61 10.29
N GLU A 78 3.62 19.16 10.28
CA GLU A 78 2.86 18.85 11.49
C GLU A 78 3.37 17.59 12.19
N ILE A 79 3.86 16.62 11.40
CA ILE A 79 4.52 15.40 11.88
C ILE A 79 5.78 15.11 11.06
N SER A 80 6.72 14.40 11.65
CA SER A 80 7.91 13.94 10.92
C SER A 80 7.58 12.79 9.96
N ASP A 81 8.43 12.59 8.96
CA ASP A 81 8.32 11.45 8.04
C ASP A 81 8.39 10.11 8.78
N ASN A 82 9.25 10.00 9.79
CA ASN A 82 9.34 8.81 10.65
C ASN A 82 8.06 8.53 11.43
N GLU A 83 7.43 9.55 11.96
CA GLU A 83 6.13 9.41 12.65
C GLU A 83 5.03 8.98 11.67
N ALA A 84 5.01 9.55 10.48
CA ALA A 84 4.07 9.15 9.44
C ALA A 84 4.28 7.70 9.01
N MET A 85 5.55 7.27 8.86
CA MET A 85 5.89 5.89 8.54
C MET A 85 5.42 4.93 9.64
N PHE A 86 5.61 5.28 10.90
CA PHE A 86 5.12 4.47 12.02
C PHE A 86 3.59 4.31 11.98
N ARG A 87 2.86 5.40 11.75
CA ARG A 87 1.39 5.37 11.64
C ARG A 87 0.93 4.56 10.43
N TYR A 88 1.61 4.71 9.31
CA TYR A 88 1.34 3.93 8.10
C TYR A 88 1.48 2.41 8.36
N LEU A 89 2.57 1.97 8.98
CA LEU A 89 2.80 0.55 9.27
C LEU A 89 1.70 -0.05 10.15
N ASN A 90 1.24 0.68 11.15
CA ASN A 90 0.11 0.26 11.97
C ASN A 90 -1.21 0.17 11.17
N LEU A 91 -1.44 1.12 10.27
CA LEU A 91 -2.65 1.15 9.44
C LEU A 91 -2.69 0.00 8.43
N ILE A 92 -1.55 -0.29 7.79
CA ILE A 92 -1.49 -1.35 6.78
C ILE A 92 -1.67 -2.74 7.42
N ASP A 93 -1.14 -2.96 8.61
CA ASP A 93 -1.35 -4.18 9.40
C ASP A 93 -2.83 -4.42 9.70
N ILE A 94 -3.53 -3.37 10.14
CA ILE A 94 -4.96 -3.41 10.40
C ILE A 94 -5.74 -3.71 9.12
N GLU A 95 -5.35 -3.10 8.01
CA GLU A 95 -6.02 -3.27 6.72
C GLU A 95 -5.86 -4.68 6.17
N ILE A 96 -4.66 -5.24 6.24
CA ILE A 96 -4.36 -6.62 5.85
C ILE A 96 -5.13 -7.61 6.71
N SER A 97 -5.15 -7.41 8.02
CA SER A 97 -5.83 -8.31 8.96
C SER A 97 -7.35 -8.36 8.75
N LYS A 98 -7.96 -7.24 8.33
CA LYS A 98 -9.39 -7.18 8.02
C LYS A 98 -9.78 -7.95 6.77
N ASN A 99 -8.88 -8.03 5.80
CA ASN A 99 -9.19 -8.62 4.51
C ASN A 99 -8.96 -10.14 4.47
N ASN A 100 -8.48 -10.77 5.56
CA ASN A 100 -8.26 -12.22 5.71
C ASN A 100 -7.50 -12.84 4.53
N ASP A 101 -6.73 -12.05 3.79
CA ASP A 101 -5.98 -12.54 2.66
C ASP A 101 -4.71 -13.23 3.16
N PHE A 102 -4.78 -14.55 3.31
CA PHE A 102 -3.66 -15.47 3.59
C PHE A 102 -2.47 -15.33 2.62
N LYS A 103 -2.59 -14.46 1.63
CA LYS A 103 -1.54 -14.16 0.65
C LYS A 103 -0.32 -13.49 1.27
N TYR A 104 -0.46 -12.89 2.45
CA TYR A 104 0.57 -12.14 3.13
C TYR A 104 1.30 -12.90 4.27
N SER A 105 1.39 -14.21 4.16
CA SER A 105 2.32 -15.02 4.97
C SER A 105 3.80 -14.57 4.84
N TYR A 106 4.06 -13.64 3.93
CA TYR A 106 5.37 -13.02 3.71
C TYR A 106 5.69 -11.88 4.70
N TYR A 107 4.66 -11.33 5.32
CA TYR A 107 4.73 -10.12 6.15
C TYR A 107 5.52 -10.28 7.47
N PRO A 108 5.48 -11.42 8.20
CA PRO A 108 6.21 -11.54 9.46
C PRO A 108 7.71 -11.34 9.35
N LYS A 109 8.31 -11.64 8.20
CA LYS A 109 9.77 -11.52 8.02
C LYS A 109 10.19 -10.07 7.77
N TYR A 110 9.43 -9.33 6.98
CA TYR A 110 9.71 -7.93 6.66
C TYR A 110 9.40 -7.00 7.83
N TYR A 111 8.25 -7.22 8.47
CA TYR A 111 7.79 -6.49 9.64
C TYR A 111 8.75 -6.63 10.81
N ASN A 112 9.18 -7.84 11.14
CA ASN A 112 10.15 -8.07 12.20
C ASN A 112 11.52 -7.44 11.92
N ASP A 113 12.00 -7.45 10.68
CA ASP A 113 13.30 -6.88 10.34
C ASP A 113 13.29 -5.34 10.33
N TYR A 114 12.21 -4.72 9.82
CA TYR A 114 12.04 -3.28 9.81
C TYR A 114 11.76 -2.72 11.20
N TYR A 115 10.85 -3.34 11.96
CA TYR A 115 10.49 -2.94 13.32
C TYR A 115 11.64 -3.11 14.30
N SER A 116 12.33 -4.23 14.25
CA SER A 116 13.44 -4.50 15.17
C SER A 116 14.68 -3.64 14.88
N ARG A 117 14.94 -3.31 13.62
CA ARG A 117 16.16 -2.59 13.25
C ARG A 117 16.02 -1.07 13.20
N ARG A 118 14.86 -0.53 12.83
CA ARG A 118 14.69 0.91 12.65
C ARG A 118 13.75 1.58 13.63
N MET A 119 12.64 0.96 13.95
CA MET A 119 11.57 1.62 14.72
C MET A 119 11.63 1.38 16.21
N LEU A 120 12.03 0.20 16.66
CA LEU A 120 12.16 -0.10 18.08
C LEU A 120 13.09 0.88 18.81
N PRO A 121 14.27 1.24 18.26
CA PRO A 121 15.15 2.23 18.91
C PRO A 121 14.52 3.62 19.01
N ILE A 122 13.72 4.04 18.01
CA ILE A 122 13.04 5.35 18.02
C ILE A 122 11.88 5.34 19.02
N TYR A 123 11.11 4.26 19.05
CA TYR A 123 10.00 4.09 19.99
C TYR A 123 10.50 4.08 21.45
N LEU A 124 11.55 3.32 21.72
CA LEU A 124 12.15 3.25 23.06
C LEU A 124 12.74 4.60 23.48
N ARG A 125 13.39 5.34 22.57
CA ARG A 125 13.93 6.66 22.85
C ARG A 125 12.86 7.67 23.24
N ASN A 126 11.68 7.64 22.59
CA ASN A 126 10.64 8.66 22.77
C ASN A 126 9.66 8.36 23.92
N ASN A 127 9.62 7.10 24.40
CA ASN A 127 8.65 6.71 25.44
C ASN A 127 9.28 6.33 26.78
N PHE A 128 10.62 6.23 26.87
CA PHE A 128 11.32 5.82 28.09
C PHE A 128 12.39 6.80 28.56
N TYR A 129 12.48 7.98 27.94
CA TYR A 129 13.26 9.13 28.37
C TYR A 129 12.40 10.39 28.21
#